data_8f2e307fdb69c8ea5d302c07aa9edd26
#
_entry.id   8f2e307fdb69c8ea5d302c07aa9edd26
#
_cell.length_a   1.000
_cell.length_b   1.000
_cell.length_c   1.000
_cell.angle_alpha   90.00
_cell.angle_beta   90.00
_cell.angle_gamma   90.00
#
_symmetry.space_group_name_H-M   'P 1'
#
loop_
_entity.id
_entity.type
_entity.pdbx_description
1 polymer ?
#
loop_
_entity_poly.entity_id
_entity_poly.type
_entity_poly.pdbx_seq_one_letter_code
_entity_poly.pdbx_strand_id
1 'polypeptide(L)'
;MNRRLPAIIAVGCLALAGCTGSSGSASSAKLADGGTFVARVSTDPSNLDPQKAADVTTILFDYFAYDTLINLDAKGKPVSQLAEKWTSTATTATFTLRKDVTCADGTKLSASMVKQDFDFIKNPKSQTSVIGSQLPDTEFTTTADDATRTFSITVKKPYSFLLTGAGMIPIVCPKGMANRKILAHGVDGTGPFTLTESVAGDHYTFTARKGYAWGPAGAGTDVKGFPDKVTFKVVQSTTTAVNLMLTGDLNALDVAGQDRKRLTGHGYMELTSPGGPLDLFFNERAGHPGADPQVRRALAMATDLGQLIKVVTEGDGTAPTDLEVNQPKPCRIPTVPGNLPAHDVDQAKQVLDAAGWTVGSGGVRAKGGTRLAVKLLYVSGTPSEDAGMELLRDWWKAIGVDVTLKGVSANAVSQTLFSNGGGWDVGALGIGVSYPSQLVGFFSGPAAPAGQDFPAIQNADYDRLVKQAGSAAGQEACRQWAAAEQALIKRTDLLPVSVTTAYSYGNKARYVYGVNGIEPTSIRMLAG
;
A
#
# COMPACT_ATOMS: atom_id res chain seq x y z
N MET A 1 -22.41 -75.06 -12.80
CA MET A 1 -23.03 -75.13 -14.15
C MET A 1 -24.18 -74.14 -14.18
N ASN A 2 -24.19 -73.31 -15.21
CA ASN A 2 -25.26 -72.52 -15.75
C ASN A 2 -25.50 -71.10 -15.21
N ARG A 3 -25.05 -70.28 -16.01
CA ARG A 3 -25.64 -69.42 -17.10
C ARG A 3 -26.24 -68.12 -16.56
N ARG A 4 -25.58 -67.09 -16.93
CA ARG A 4 -25.95 -65.68 -16.84
C ARG A 4 -26.89 -65.28 -17.98
N LEU A 5 -27.82 -64.35 -17.75
CA LEU A 5 -28.33 -63.45 -18.77
C LEU A 5 -28.68 -62.09 -18.14
N PRO A 6 -28.52 -60.97 -18.85
CA PRO A 6 -28.51 -59.66 -18.28
C PRO A 6 -29.85 -58.97 -18.28
N ALA A 7 -30.11 -58.15 -17.26
CA ALA A 7 -31.25 -57.27 -17.19
C ALA A 7 -30.93 -55.93 -17.86
N ILE A 8 -31.73 -55.56 -18.86
CA ILE A 8 -31.73 -54.24 -19.51
C ILE A 8 -32.52 -53.29 -18.62
N ILE A 9 -31.85 -52.24 -18.12
CA ILE A 9 -32.50 -51.13 -17.41
C ILE A 9 -32.68 -49.98 -18.40
N ALA A 10 -33.93 -49.64 -18.66
CA ALA A 10 -34.35 -48.49 -19.45
C ALA A 10 -34.10 -47.21 -18.64
N VAL A 11 -33.32 -46.28 -19.21
CA VAL A 11 -33.11 -44.94 -18.67
C VAL A 11 -34.24 -44.03 -19.11
N GLY A 12 -35.09 -43.65 -18.16
CA GLY A 12 -36.09 -42.61 -18.36
C GLY A 12 -35.45 -41.22 -18.27
N CYS A 13 -35.52 -40.44 -19.35
CA CYS A 13 -35.15 -39.02 -19.35
C CYS A 13 -36.18 -38.19 -18.56
N LEU A 14 -35.83 -37.76 -17.36
CA LEU A 14 -36.52 -36.65 -16.67
C LEU A 14 -35.90 -35.35 -17.12
N ALA A 15 -36.63 -34.56 -17.86
CA ALA A 15 -36.29 -33.18 -18.19
C ALA A 15 -36.45 -32.30 -16.94
N LEU A 16 -35.36 -31.95 -16.29
CA LEU A 16 -35.30 -30.90 -15.29
C LEU A 16 -35.25 -29.54 -16.00
N ALA A 17 -36.36 -28.81 -15.94
CA ALA A 17 -36.39 -27.40 -16.29
C ALA A 17 -35.49 -26.62 -15.32
N GLY A 18 -34.26 -26.36 -15.73
CA GLY A 18 -33.33 -25.51 -15.01
C GLY A 18 -33.75 -24.05 -15.13
N CYS A 19 -34.01 -23.41 -13.99
CA CYS A 19 -34.10 -21.96 -13.90
C CYS A 19 -32.82 -21.36 -14.45
N THR A 20 -32.91 -20.71 -15.59
CA THR A 20 -31.85 -19.83 -16.11
C THR A 20 -31.76 -18.62 -15.19
N GLY A 21 -30.87 -18.69 -14.21
CA GLY A 21 -30.34 -17.48 -13.59
C GLY A 21 -29.72 -16.66 -14.71
N SER A 22 -30.26 -15.49 -14.97
CA SER A 22 -29.67 -14.50 -15.89
C SER A 22 -28.32 -14.05 -15.33
N SER A 23 -27.26 -14.78 -15.70
CA SER A 23 -25.92 -14.22 -15.73
C SER A 23 -25.99 -13.06 -16.71
N GLY A 24 -26.00 -11.85 -16.20
CA GLY A 24 -25.89 -10.62 -16.99
C GLY A 24 -24.70 -10.78 -17.93
N SER A 25 -24.99 -10.90 -19.22
CA SER A 25 -23.98 -10.87 -20.27
C SER A 25 -23.24 -9.53 -20.13
N ALA A 26 -22.03 -9.58 -19.58
CA ALA A 26 -21.12 -8.46 -19.74
C ALA A 26 -20.95 -8.25 -21.24
N SER A 27 -21.63 -7.27 -21.81
CA SER A 27 -21.51 -6.87 -23.20
C SER A 27 -20.00 -6.71 -23.46
N SER A 28 -19.44 -7.48 -24.38
CA SER A 28 -18.05 -7.36 -24.80
C SER A 28 -17.94 -6.02 -25.52
N ALA A 29 -17.67 -4.95 -24.77
CA ALA A 29 -17.48 -3.63 -25.33
C ALA A 29 -16.37 -3.73 -26.38
N LYS A 30 -16.64 -3.25 -27.61
CA LYS A 30 -15.72 -3.30 -28.75
C LYS A 30 -14.48 -2.44 -28.42
N LEU A 31 -13.30 -3.00 -28.62
CA LEU A 31 -12.05 -2.25 -28.45
C LEU A 31 -11.87 -1.21 -29.57
N ALA A 32 -11.38 -0.04 -29.22
CA ALA A 32 -10.97 1.03 -30.14
C ALA A 32 -9.45 1.19 -30.07
N ASP A 33 -8.77 1.08 -31.22
CA ASP A 33 -7.33 1.24 -31.29
C ASP A 33 -6.95 2.72 -31.30
N GLY A 34 -5.85 3.07 -30.64
CA GLY A 34 -5.33 4.44 -30.60
C GLY A 34 -6.12 5.41 -29.71
N GLY A 35 -6.02 6.69 -30.02
CA GLY A 35 -6.66 7.76 -29.25
C GLY A 35 -5.92 8.14 -27.99
N THR A 36 -6.59 8.95 -27.15
CA THR A 36 -6.00 9.47 -25.89
C THR A 36 -6.76 8.94 -24.69
N PHE A 37 -6.05 8.30 -23.79
CA PHE A 37 -6.56 7.97 -22.45
C PHE A 37 -6.30 9.16 -21.52
N VAL A 38 -7.34 9.70 -20.89
CA VAL A 38 -7.24 10.87 -20.02
C VAL A 38 -7.52 10.45 -18.57
N ALA A 39 -6.56 10.67 -17.69
CA ALA A 39 -6.68 10.42 -16.24
C ALA A 39 -6.49 11.70 -15.43
N ARG A 40 -6.98 11.69 -14.20
CA ARG A 40 -6.80 12.79 -13.26
C ARG A 40 -5.58 12.58 -12.38
N VAL A 41 -4.83 13.67 -12.11
CA VAL A 41 -3.97 13.79 -10.93
C VAL A 41 -4.41 15.02 -10.10
N SER A 42 -4.19 14.98 -8.78
CA SER A 42 -4.62 16.07 -7.90
C SER A 42 -3.60 17.21 -7.79
N THR A 43 -2.34 16.94 -8.07
CA THR A 43 -1.21 17.86 -7.94
C THR A 43 -0.20 17.64 -9.05
N ASP A 44 0.61 18.65 -9.32
CA ASP A 44 1.80 18.47 -10.16
C ASP A 44 2.80 17.52 -9.50
N PRO A 45 3.66 16.83 -10.28
CA PRO A 45 4.82 16.11 -9.74
C PRO A 45 5.82 17.11 -9.14
N SER A 46 6.49 16.73 -8.06
CA SER A 46 7.55 17.58 -7.47
C SER A 46 8.79 17.67 -8.36
N ASN A 47 9.12 16.59 -9.04
CA ASN A 47 10.09 16.44 -10.12
C ASN A 47 9.84 15.09 -10.82
N LEU A 48 10.59 14.74 -11.86
CA LEU A 48 10.44 13.49 -12.62
C LEU A 48 11.69 12.59 -12.53
N ASP A 49 12.53 12.80 -11.51
CA ASP A 49 13.64 11.92 -11.19
C ASP A 49 13.16 10.77 -10.28
N PRO A 50 13.03 9.54 -10.81
CA PRO A 50 12.40 8.42 -10.12
C PRO A 50 13.18 7.92 -8.90
N GLN A 51 14.42 8.37 -8.74
CA GLN A 51 15.26 7.98 -7.61
C GLN A 51 15.38 9.07 -6.53
N LYS A 52 14.69 10.21 -6.73
CA LYS A 52 14.68 11.35 -5.78
C LYS A 52 13.31 11.72 -5.27
N ALA A 53 12.29 11.64 -6.12
CA ALA A 53 10.93 11.98 -5.74
C ALA A 53 10.24 10.82 -5.01
N ALA A 54 9.30 11.16 -4.15
CA ALA A 54 8.49 10.20 -3.40
C ALA A 54 7.01 10.61 -3.33
N ASP A 55 6.60 11.67 -4.06
CA ASP A 55 5.20 12.05 -4.14
C ASP A 55 4.40 11.15 -5.10
N VAL A 56 3.11 11.01 -4.83
CA VAL A 56 2.22 10.06 -5.53
C VAL A 56 2.15 10.34 -7.04
N THR A 57 2.13 11.62 -7.44
CA THR A 57 2.03 11.99 -8.87
C THR A 57 3.29 11.63 -9.62
N THR A 58 4.48 11.90 -9.05
CA THR A 58 5.75 11.50 -9.64
C THR A 58 5.85 9.98 -9.77
N ILE A 59 5.54 9.22 -8.70
CA ILE A 59 5.57 7.75 -8.73
C ILE A 59 4.65 7.19 -9.83
N LEU A 60 3.46 7.78 -10.01
CA LEU A 60 2.56 7.39 -11.09
C LEU A 60 3.16 7.66 -12.47
N PHE A 61 3.76 8.84 -12.70
CA PHE A 61 4.38 9.19 -13.98
C PHE A 61 5.60 8.34 -14.30
N ASP A 62 6.40 8.04 -13.27
CA ASP A 62 7.55 7.14 -13.36
C ASP A 62 7.12 5.74 -13.82
N TYR A 63 5.96 5.26 -13.36
CA TYR A 63 5.42 3.96 -13.76
C TYR A 63 5.06 3.89 -15.25
N PHE A 64 4.80 5.03 -15.91
CA PHE A 64 4.59 5.13 -17.35
C PHE A 64 5.89 5.26 -18.13
N ALA A 65 6.91 5.89 -17.57
CA ALA A 65 8.15 6.25 -18.26
C ALA A 65 9.32 5.31 -18.02
N TYR A 66 9.35 4.62 -16.90
CA TYR A 66 10.46 3.77 -16.47
C TYR A 66 9.99 2.35 -16.18
N ASP A 67 10.88 1.39 -16.40
CA ASP A 67 10.70 0.02 -15.96
C ASP A 67 11.64 -0.32 -14.81
N THR A 68 11.33 -1.42 -14.16
CA THR A 68 12.09 -2.01 -13.06
C THR A 68 12.64 -3.38 -13.46
N LEU A 69 13.60 -3.92 -12.73
CA LEU A 69 14.17 -5.24 -13.07
C LEU A 69 13.09 -6.34 -13.01
N ILE A 70 12.23 -6.31 -12.01
CA ILE A 70 11.05 -7.16 -11.85
C ILE A 70 9.84 -6.32 -11.52
N ASN A 71 8.64 -6.88 -11.69
CA ASN A 71 7.40 -6.30 -11.22
C ASN A 71 6.67 -7.30 -10.31
N LEU A 72 5.51 -6.95 -9.74
CA LEU A 72 4.66 -7.86 -8.99
C LEU A 72 3.33 -8.07 -9.72
N ASP A 73 2.85 -9.32 -9.74
CA ASP A 73 1.47 -9.58 -10.15
C ASP A 73 0.47 -9.15 -9.05
N ALA A 74 -0.82 -9.22 -9.36
CA ALA A 74 -1.89 -8.86 -8.41
C ALA A 74 -1.87 -9.67 -7.10
N LYS A 75 -1.10 -10.76 -7.04
CA LYS A 75 -0.91 -11.59 -5.85
C LYS A 75 0.39 -11.26 -5.10
N GLY A 76 1.13 -10.25 -5.53
CA GLY A 76 2.43 -9.88 -4.95
C GLY A 76 3.57 -10.82 -5.34
N LYS A 77 3.37 -11.69 -6.34
CA LYS A 77 4.42 -12.59 -6.82
C LYS A 77 5.31 -11.86 -7.83
N PRO A 78 6.65 -11.96 -7.72
CA PRO A 78 7.57 -11.38 -8.70
C PRO A 78 7.33 -11.95 -10.10
N VAL A 79 7.25 -11.05 -11.09
CA VAL A 79 7.15 -11.35 -12.53
C VAL A 79 8.26 -10.63 -13.29
N SER A 80 8.61 -11.16 -14.48
CA SER A 80 9.65 -10.57 -15.33
C SER A 80 9.26 -9.18 -15.81
N GLN A 81 10.26 -8.29 -15.94
CA GLN A 81 10.17 -7.01 -16.66
C GLN A 81 11.51 -6.78 -17.37
N LEU A 82 12.41 -5.92 -16.90
CA LEU A 82 13.75 -5.78 -17.51
C LEU A 82 14.62 -7.03 -17.32
N ALA A 83 14.40 -7.79 -16.22
CA ALA A 83 15.05 -9.08 -16.00
C ALA A 83 14.14 -10.23 -16.42
N GLU A 84 14.73 -11.23 -17.11
CA GLU A 84 14.04 -12.48 -17.49
C GLU A 84 14.20 -13.59 -16.44
N LYS A 85 15.25 -13.51 -15.60
CA LYS A 85 15.58 -14.48 -14.54
C LYS A 85 16.21 -13.77 -13.35
N TRP A 86 16.04 -14.37 -12.17
CA TRP A 86 16.68 -13.89 -10.95
C TRP A 86 16.85 -14.99 -9.92
N THR A 87 17.80 -14.76 -9.02
CA THR A 87 17.98 -15.53 -7.78
C THR A 87 18.16 -14.57 -6.63
N SER A 88 17.70 -14.94 -5.43
CA SER A 88 17.85 -14.08 -4.26
C SER A 88 17.98 -14.88 -2.97
N THR A 89 18.81 -14.36 -2.09
CA THR A 89 18.88 -14.67 -0.65
C THR A 89 18.59 -13.40 0.13
N ALA A 90 18.67 -13.44 1.46
CA ALA A 90 18.54 -12.21 2.26
C ALA A 90 19.72 -11.23 2.11
N THR A 91 20.84 -11.67 1.52
CA THR A 91 22.04 -10.82 1.37
C THR A 91 22.46 -10.54 -0.06
N THR A 92 21.98 -11.32 -1.04
CA THR A 92 22.37 -11.16 -2.44
C THR A 92 21.18 -11.36 -3.35
N ALA A 93 20.98 -10.45 -4.32
CA ALA A 93 20.03 -10.62 -5.42
C ALA A 93 20.79 -10.49 -6.75
N THR A 94 20.53 -11.42 -7.68
CA THR A 94 21.14 -11.46 -9.00
C THR A 94 20.06 -11.52 -10.07
N PHE A 95 20.19 -10.67 -11.09
CA PHE A 95 19.22 -10.50 -12.16
C PHE A 95 19.90 -10.73 -13.51
N THR A 96 19.31 -11.55 -14.37
CA THR A 96 19.71 -11.68 -15.79
C THR A 96 18.79 -10.84 -16.65
N LEU A 97 19.34 -9.81 -17.31
CA LEU A 97 18.56 -8.86 -18.11
C LEU A 97 18.11 -9.49 -19.44
N ARG A 98 16.96 -9.06 -19.93
CA ARG A 98 16.50 -9.32 -21.31
C ARG A 98 17.48 -8.68 -22.30
N LYS A 99 17.54 -9.22 -23.53
CA LYS A 99 18.42 -8.73 -24.62
C LYS A 99 17.73 -7.76 -25.58
N ASP A 100 16.44 -7.61 -25.49
CA ASP A 100 15.59 -6.85 -26.42
C ASP A 100 15.15 -5.49 -25.87
N VAL A 101 15.57 -5.12 -24.64
CA VAL A 101 15.20 -3.86 -24.00
C VAL A 101 15.99 -2.69 -24.57
N THR A 102 15.28 -1.59 -24.84
CA THR A 102 15.90 -0.31 -25.25
C THR A 102 15.36 0.87 -24.45
N CYS A 103 16.19 1.87 -24.26
CA CYS A 103 15.80 3.21 -23.83
C CYS A 103 14.90 3.89 -24.88
N ALA A 104 14.25 4.99 -24.52
CA ALA A 104 13.40 5.74 -25.44
C ALA A 104 14.14 6.24 -26.69
N ASP A 105 15.45 6.47 -26.60
CA ASP A 105 16.30 6.89 -27.72
C ASP A 105 16.87 5.73 -28.56
N GLY A 106 16.50 4.48 -28.26
CA GLY A 106 16.98 3.28 -28.94
C GLY A 106 18.27 2.67 -28.36
N THR A 107 18.90 3.29 -27.36
CA THR A 107 20.08 2.74 -26.67
C THR A 107 19.71 1.42 -26.01
N LYS A 108 20.47 0.35 -26.25
CA LYS A 108 20.22 -0.97 -25.62
C LYS A 108 20.57 -0.94 -24.13
N LEU A 109 19.70 -1.51 -23.32
CA LEU A 109 19.96 -1.67 -21.89
C LEU A 109 21.10 -2.67 -21.66
N SER A 110 22.02 -2.35 -20.73
CA SER A 110 23.10 -3.24 -20.30
C SER A 110 23.15 -3.37 -18.78
N ALA A 111 23.83 -4.41 -18.28
CA ALA A 111 24.03 -4.60 -16.86
C ALA A 111 24.87 -3.47 -16.22
N SER A 112 25.83 -2.94 -16.98
CA SER A 112 26.64 -1.79 -16.55
C SER A 112 25.81 -0.53 -16.36
N MET A 113 24.75 -0.30 -17.18
CA MET A 113 23.82 0.83 -16.98
C MET A 113 23.03 0.65 -15.68
N VAL A 114 22.48 -0.52 -15.43
CA VAL A 114 21.80 -0.82 -14.16
C VAL A 114 22.73 -0.57 -12.96
N LYS A 115 23.99 -1.02 -13.06
CA LYS A 115 24.98 -0.76 -12.01
C LYS A 115 25.19 0.73 -11.77
N GLN A 116 25.21 1.58 -12.79
CA GLN A 116 25.36 3.03 -12.65
C GLN A 116 24.22 3.65 -11.84
N ASP A 117 22.97 3.19 -12.00
CA ASP A 117 21.84 3.60 -11.17
C ASP A 117 22.09 3.29 -9.70
N PHE A 118 22.53 2.08 -9.38
CA PHE A 118 22.83 1.68 -8.00
C PHE A 118 24.06 2.40 -7.43
N ASP A 119 25.08 2.72 -8.25
CA ASP A 119 26.21 3.53 -7.83
C ASP A 119 25.77 4.98 -7.50
N PHE A 120 24.82 5.54 -8.25
CA PHE A 120 24.20 6.82 -7.93
C PHE A 120 23.43 6.74 -6.58
N ILE A 121 22.58 5.72 -6.40
CA ILE A 121 21.80 5.51 -5.17
C ILE A 121 22.73 5.36 -3.96
N LYS A 122 23.84 4.65 -4.10
CA LYS A 122 24.84 4.43 -3.05
C LYS A 122 25.56 5.72 -2.62
N ASN A 123 25.63 6.72 -3.49
CA ASN A 123 26.34 7.97 -3.22
C ASN A 123 25.54 8.85 -2.24
N PRO A 124 26.01 9.16 -1.03
CA PRO A 124 25.27 10.01 -0.08
C PRO A 124 24.93 11.40 -0.63
N LYS A 125 25.70 11.90 -1.61
CA LYS A 125 25.45 13.20 -2.25
C LYS A 125 24.26 13.18 -3.22
N SER A 126 23.75 11.99 -3.59
CA SER A 126 22.61 11.85 -4.51
C SER A 126 21.31 12.37 -3.89
N GLN A 127 21.18 12.33 -2.56
CA GLN A 127 19.95 12.65 -1.83
C GLN A 127 18.77 11.82 -2.37
N THR A 128 19.00 10.53 -2.57
CA THR A 128 18.00 9.59 -3.09
C THR A 128 16.91 9.32 -2.05
N SER A 129 15.67 9.12 -2.51
CA SER A 129 14.55 8.63 -1.70
C SER A 129 14.53 7.10 -1.56
N VAL A 130 15.40 6.38 -2.28
CA VAL A 130 15.41 4.90 -2.36
C VAL A 130 15.92 4.25 -1.08
N ILE A 131 16.98 4.82 -0.46
CA ILE A 131 17.53 4.29 0.80
C ILE A 131 16.54 4.55 1.94
N GLY A 132 16.24 3.51 2.70
CA GLY A 132 15.24 3.54 3.77
C GLY A 132 13.81 3.23 3.33
N SER A 133 13.47 3.47 2.04
CA SER A 133 12.12 3.15 1.50
C SER A 133 12.09 1.81 0.76
N GLN A 134 13.02 1.55 -0.15
CA GLN A 134 13.10 0.33 -0.96
C GLN A 134 14.32 -0.52 -0.61
N LEU A 135 15.47 0.12 -0.40
CA LEU A 135 16.68 -0.54 0.10
C LEU A 135 16.91 -0.18 1.57
N PRO A 136 17.42 -1.13 2.38
CA PRO A 136 17.76 -0.83 3.76
C PRO A 136 18.94 0.16 3.83
N ASP A 137 18.98 0.95 4.91
CA ASP A 137 20.15 1.78 5.21
C ASP A 137 21.31 0.91 5.71
N THR A 138 22.03 0.33 4.75
CA THR A 138 23.20 -0.52 4.98
C THR A 138 24.17 -0.40 3.80
N GLU A 139 25.44 -0.68 4.06
CA GLU A 139 26.42 -0.81 2.99
C GLU A 139 26.03 -1.93 2.02
N PHE A 140 26.19 -1.67 0.72
CA PHE A 140 26.00 -2.66 -0.33
C PHE A 140 27.06 -2.52 -1.43
N THR A 141 27.26 -3.59 -2.16
CA THR A 141 28.13 -3.66 -3.34
C THR A 141 27.34 -4.15 -4.54
N THR A 142 27.73 -3.74 -5.73
CA THR A 142 27.10 -4.15 -6.99
C THR A 142 28.15 -4.63 -7.97
N THR A 143 27.78 -5.62 -8.78
CA THR A 143 28.56 -6.12 -9.89
C THR A 143 27.70 -6.17 -11.15
N ALA A 144 28.34 -5.99 -12.30
CA ALA A 144 27.70 -6.08 -13.61
C ALA A 144 28.60 -6.83 -14.60
N ASP A 145 28.01 -7.68 -15.43
CA ASP A 145 28.67 -8.36 -16.54
C ASP A 145 27.76 -8.24 -17.78
N ASP A 146 28.16 -7.42 -18.72
CA ASP A 146 27.39 -7.16 -19.95
C ASP A 146 27.40 -8.37 -20.89
N ALA A 147 28.43 -9.23 -20.85
CA ALA A 147 28.51 -10.41 -21.70
C ALA A 147 27.46 -11.46 -21.30
N THR A 148 27.27 -11.65 -20.00
CA THR A 148 26.23 -12.53 -19.43
C THR A 148 24.92 -11.79 -19.15
N ARG A 149 24.88 -10.48 -19.33
CA ARG A 149 23.75 -9.59 -19.01
C ARG A 149 23.33 -9.69 -17.54
N THR A 150 24.29 -9.86 -16.64
CA THR A 150 24.02 -10.12 -15.22
C THR A 150 24.34 -8.90 -14.39
N PHE A 151 23.39 -8.49 -13.58
CA PHE A 151 23.55 -7.51 -12.50
C PHE A 151 23.33 -8.18 -11.14
N SER A 152 24.18 -7.88 -10.16
CA SER A 152 24.03 -8.37 -8.78
C SER A 152 24.24 -7.28 -7.77
N ILE A 153 23.46 -7.36 -6.69
CA ILE A 153 23.59 -6.53 -5.48
C ILE A 153 23.81 -7.43 -4.28
N THR A 154 24.76 -7.07 -3.42
CA THR A 154 25.05 -7.75 -2.13
C THR A 154 25.01 -6.73 -1.02
N VAL A 155 24.15 -6.94 -0.02
CA VAL A 155 23.99 -6.08 1.18
C VAL A 155 24.79 -6.64 2.35
N LYS A 156 25.35 -5.77 3.19
CA LYS A 156 26.13 -6.15 4.37
C LYS A 156 25.25 -6.74 5.49
N LYS A 157 24.06 -6.18 5.69
CA LYS A 157 23.08 -6.70 6.65
C LYS A 157 21.96 -7.40 5.88
N PRO A 158 21.51 -8.59 6.32
CA PRO A 158 20.41 -9.30 5.69
C PRO A 158 19.15 -8.43 5.58
N TYR A 159 18.45 -8.56 4.44
CA TYR A 159 17.19 -7.89 4.17
C TYR A 159 16.24 -8.84 3.43
N SER A 160 15.15 -9.23 4.08
CA SER A 160 14.19 -10.23 3.59
C SER A 160 13.61 -9.92 2.22
N PHE A 161 13.44 -8.64 1.92
CA PHE A 161 12.81 -8.14 0.70
C PHE A 161 13.83 -7.61 -0.31
N LEU A 162 15.08 -8.09 -0.26
CA LEU A 162 16.15 -7.63 -1.16
C LEU A 162 15.78 -7.82 -2.64
N LEU A 163 15.13 -8.93 -2.99
CA LEU A 163 14.68 -9.16 -4.35
C LEU A 163 13.74 -8.05 -4.84
N THR A 164 12.67 -7.78 -4.10
CA THR A 164 11.67 -6.79 -4.49
C THR A 164 12.17 -5.37 -4.26
N GLY A 165 12.87 -5.11 -3.16
CA GLY A 165 13.45 -3.80 -2.86
C GLY A 165 14.41 -3.34 -3.94
N ALA A 166 15.39 -4.16 -4.32
CA ALA A 166 16.32 -3.84 -5.39
C ALA A 166 15.68 -3.97 -6.78
N GLY A 167 14.85 -5.00 -6.97
CA GLY A 167 14.28 -5.34 -8.26
C GLY A 167 13.21 -4.38 -8.75
N MET A 168 12.60 -3.59 -7.87
CA MET A 168 11.53 -2.64 -8.20
C MET A 168 11.99 -1.17 -8.21
N ILE A 169 13.30 -0.93 -8.21
CA ILE A 169 13.86 0.42 -8.42
C ILE A 169 13.76 0.77 -9.91
N PRO A 170 13.16 1.91 -10.28
CA PRO A 170 13.11 2.37 -11.65
C PRO A 170 14.52 2.63 -12.22
N ILE A 171 14.79 2.15 -13.42
CA ILE A 171 16.09 2.27 -14.09
C ILE A 171 16.11 3.47 -15.02
N VAL A 172 17.07 4.37 -14.80
CA VAL A 172 17.27 5.59 -15.58
C VAL A 172 18.25 5.31 -16.71
N CYS A 173 17.92 5.78 -17.91
CA CYS A 173 18.75 5.62 -19.09
C CYS A 173 19.97 6.56 -19.10
N PRO A 174 20.97 6.32 -19.97
CA PRO A 174 22.26 7.00 -19.91
C PRO A 174 22.24 8.52 -20.01
N LYS A 175 21.30 9.12 -20.75
CA LYS A 175 21.19 10.60 -20.85
C LYS A 175 20.78 11.20 -19.51
N GLY A 176 19.76 10.61 -18.87
CA GLY A 176 19.30 11.00 -17.53
C GLY A 176 20.40 10.79 -16.48
N MET A 177 21.14 9.67 -16.57
CA MET A 177 22.28 9.41 -15.67
C MET A 177 23.41 10.43 -15.83
N ALA A 178 23.76 10.78 -17.07
CA ALA A 178 24.82 11.75 -17.38
C ALA A 178 24.44 13.18 -16.97
N ASN A 179 23.16 13.53 -17.04
CA ASN A 179 22.64 14.85 -16.68
C ASN A 179 21.29 14.76 -15.97
N ARG A 180 21.30 14.51 -14.66
CA ARG A 180 20.09 14.40 -13.84
C ARG A 180 19.20 15.66 -13.83
N LYS A 181 19.72 16.81 -14.23
CA LYS A 181 18.90 18.04 -14.30
C LYS A 181 17.77 17.95 -15.33
N ILE A 182 17.92 17.15 -16.40
CA ILE A 182 16.86 16.97 -17.39
C ILE A 182 15.64 16.26 -16.78
N LEU A 183 15.83 15.46 -15.72
CA LEU A 183 14.76 14.73 -15.03
C LEU A 183 13.93 15.61 -14.09
N ALA A 184 14.28 16.90 -13.95
CA ALA A 184 13.40 17.83 -13.22
C ALA A 184 12.07 18.06 -13.97
N HIS A 185 12.09 17.98 -15.31
CA HIS A 185 10.93 18.29 -16.16
C HIS A 185 10.75 17.30 -17.33
N GLY A 186 11.52 16.24 -17.38
CA GLY A 186 11.50 15.23 -18.45
C GLY A 186 11.83 13.85 -17.92
N VAL A 187 11.75 12.86 -18.79
CA VAL A 187 11.98 11.45 -18.47
C VAL A 187 13.04 10.85 -19.38
N ASP A 188 13.79 9.86 -18.91
CA ASP A 188 14.74 9.09 -19.71
C ASP A 188 14.76 7.64 -19.20
N GLY A 189 13.82 6.84 -19.68
CA GLY A 189 13.63 5.46 -19.21
C GLY A 189 13.35 4.48 -20.34
N THR A 190 13.01 3.26 -19.95
CA THR A 190 12.70 2.13 -20.83
C THR A 190 11.21 1.88 -20.96
N GLY A 191 10.35 2.62 -20.24
CA GLY A 191 8.92 2.38 -20.08
C GLY A 191 8.08 2.40 -21.35
N PRO A 192 6.81 1.98 -21.27
CA PRO A 192 5.89 1.88 -22.41
C PRO A 192 5.49 3.23 -23.01
N PHE A 193 5.73 4.33 -22.30
CA PHE A 193 5.41 5.68 -22.76
C PHE A 193 6.59 6.63 -22.56
N THR A 194 6.61 7.70 -23.35
CA THR A 194 7.58 8.81 -23.24
C THR A 194 6.83 10.12 -23.02
N LEU A 195 7.24 10.92 -22.05
CA LEU A 195 6.67 12.26 -21.82
C LEU A 195 6.99 13.16 -23.02
N THR A 196 5.95 13.69 -23.67
CA THR A 196 6.06 14.54 -24.86
C THR A 196 5.57 15.96 -24.64
N GLU A 197 4.79 16.19 -23.58
CA GLU A 197 4.30 17.52 -23.23
C GLU A 197 4.16 17.63 -21.70
N SER A 198 4.53 18.78 -21.13
CA SER A 198 4.50 19.06 -19.71
C SER A 198 4.09 20.51 -19.51
N VAL A 199 2.86 20.74 -19.02
CA VAL A 199 2.30 22.06 -18.70
C VAL A 199 1.90 22.07 -17.23
N ALA A 200 2.77 22.62 -16.40
CA ALA A 200 2.55 22.67 -14.95
C ALA A 200 1.23 23.37 -14.60
N GLY A 201 0.48 22.77 -13.69
CA GLY A 201 -0.84 23.23 -13.27
C GLY A 201 -1.98 22.88 -14.23
N ASP A 202 -1.70 22.23 -15.36
CA ASP A 202 -2.72 21.89 -16.37
C ASP A 202 -2.64 20.40 -16.77
N HIS A 203 -1.59 19.96 -17.47
CA HIS A 203 -1.53 18.57 -17.92
C HIS A 203 -0.12 18.09 -18.28
N TYR A 204 0.01 16.75 -18.34
CA TYR A 204 1.19 16.01 -18.78
C TYR A 204 0.78 14.94 -19.78
N THR A 205 1.38 14.95 -20.98
CA THR A 205 1.04 14.00 -22.06
C THR A 205 2.20 13.07 -22.34
N PHE A 206 1.91 11.78 -22.29
CA PHE A 206 2.80 10.68 -22.58
C PHE A 206 2.38 10.02 -23.90
N THR A 207 3.32 9.79 -24.81
CA THR A 207 3.09 9.11 -26.08
C THR A 207 3.58 7.67 -26.01
N ALA A 208 2.77 6.73 -26.50
CA ALA A 208 3.08 5.31 -26.50
C ALA A 208 4.30 4.97 -27.34
N ARG A 209 5.17 4.09 -26.86
CA ARG A 209 6.30 3.54 -27.59
C ARG A 209 5.86 2.33 -28.40
N LYS A 210 6.09 2.38 -29.72
CA LYS A 210 5.87 1.23 -30.61
C LYS A 210 6.96 0.18 -30.38
N GLY A 211 6.58 -1.09 -30.47
CA GLY A 211 7.50 -2.21 -30.31
C GLY A 211 7.95 -2.48 -28.86
N TYR A 212 7.35 -1.83 -27.88
CA TYR A 212 7.59 -2.15 -26.46
C TYR A 212 6.95 -3.51 -26.14
N ALA A 213 7.76 -4.47 -25.65
CA ALA A 213 7.32 -5.86 -25.41
C ALA A 213 7.91 -6.50 -24.15
N TRP A 214 8.41 -5.69 -23.21
CA TRP A 214 9.07 -6.16 -21.98
C TRP A 214 8.40 -5.66 -20.70
N GLY A 215 7.14 -5.26 -20.77
CA GLY A 215 6.33 -4.94 -19.60
C GLY A 215 6.14 -6.14 -18.68
N PRO A 216 5.42 -5.96 -17.55
CA PRO A 216 5.20 -7.02 -16.57
C PRO A 216 4.72 -8.32 -17.22
N ALA A 217 5.42 -9.43 -16.94
CA ALA A 217 5.19 -10.75 -17.55
C ALA A 217 5.23 -10.77 -19.10
N GLY A 218 5.96 -9.82 -19.72
CA GLY A 218 6.09 -9.71 -21.17
C GLY A 218 4.95 -8.95 -21.85
N ALA A 219 4.20 -8.14 -21.11
CA ALA A 219 3.19 -7.26 -21.69
C ALA A 219 3.81 -6.23 -22.66
N GLY A 220 3.05 -5.81 -23.66
CA GLY A 220 3.51 -4.89 -24.69
C GLY A 220 2.46 -3.85 -25.06
N THR A 221 2.87 -2.94 -25.96
CA THR A 221 2.00 -1.85 -26.47
C THR A 221 1.34 -2.19 -27.81
N ASP A 222 1.86 -3.15 -28.57
CA ASP A 222 1.30 -3.56 -29.86
C ASP A 222 0.11 -4.52 -29.67
N VAL A 223 -0.91 -4.06 -28.97
CA VAL A 223 -2.10 -4.85 -28.64
C VAL A 223 -3.37 -4.05 -28.95
N LYS A 224 -4.43 -4.76 -29.33
CA LYS A 224 -5.71 -4.14 -29.68
C LYS A 224 -6.29 -3.32 -28.54
N GLY A 225 -6.75 -2.10 -28.83
CA GLY A 225 -7.33 -1.17 -27.88
C GLY A 225 -6.29 -0.37 -27.10
N PHE A 226 -5.01 -0.46 -27.44
CA PHE A 226 -3.98 0.34 -26.74
C PHE A 226 -4.07 1.81 -27.17
N PRO A 227 -3.97 2.79 -26.23
CA PRO A 227 -4.01 4.21 -26.56
C PRO A 227 -2.70 4.68 -27.23
N ASP A 228 -2.79 5.65 -28.15
CA ASP A 228 -1.59 6.34 -28.69
C ASP A 228 -0.96 7.28 -27.66
N LYS A 229 -1.79 7.85 -26.78
CA LYS A 229 -1.40 8.83 -25.77
C LYS A 229 -2.10 8.59 -24.45
N VAL A 230 -1.42 8.98 -23.38
CA VAL A 230 -2.02 9.13 -22.04
C VAL A 230 -1.81 10.57 -21.60
N THR A 231 -2.88 11.25 -21.21
CA THR A 231 -2.82 12.62 -20.69
C THR A 231 -3.30 12.63 -19.24
N PHE A 232 -2.46 13.09 -18.35
CA PHE A 232 -2.82 13.34 -16.96
C PHE A 232 -3.20 14.80 -16.79
N LYS A 233 -4.48 15.07 -16.49
CA LYS A 233 -4.98 16.43 -16.17
C LYS A 233 -4.80 16.73 -14.69
N VAL A 234 -4.26 17.89 -14.36
CA VAL A 234 -4.12 18.37 -12.98
C VAL A 234 -5.45 18.99 -12.55
N VAL A 235 -6.22 18.27 -11.74
CA VAL A 235 -7.54 18.72 -11.25
C VAL A 235 -7.59 18.55 -9.73
N GLN A 236 -7.41 19.63 -8.99
CA GLN A 236 -7.36 19.61 -7.53
C GLN A 236 -8.72 19.22 -6.92
N SER A 237 -9.81 19.83 -7.41
CA SER A 237 -11.17 19.60 -6.91
C SER A 237 -11.72 18.24 -7.36
N THR A 238 -12.05 17.36 -6.41
CA THR A 238 -12.70 16.08 -6.69
C THR A 238 -14.06 16.28 -7.35
N THR A 239 -14.86 17.24 -6.91
CA THR A 239 -16.16 17.55 -7.52
C THR A 239 -16.02 17.99 -8.99
N THR A 240 -14.99 18.78 -9.31
CA THR A 240 -14.67 19.14 -10.71
C THR A 240 -14.28 17.91 -11.52
N ALA A 241 -13.44 17.05 -10.96
CA ALA A 241 -13.02 15.80 -11.63
C ALA A 241 -14.20 14.87 -11.91
N VAL A 242 -15.15 14.75 -10.96
CA VAL A 242 -16.41 14.00 -11.17
C VAL A 242 -17.24 14.61 -12.31
N ASN A 243 -17.35 15.93 -12.40
CA ASN A 243 -18.04 16.56 -13.54
C ASN A 243 -17.35 16.24 -14.87
N LEU A 244 -16.02 16.30 -14.95
CA LEU A 244 -15.25 15.92 -16.16
C LEU A 244 -15.44 14.44 -16.52
N MET A 245 -15.56 13.54 -15.53
CA MET A 245 -15.88 12.14 -15.76
C MET A 245 -17.28 11.97 -16.36
N LEU A 246 -18.27 12.67 -15.81
CA LEU A 246 -19.67 12.64 -16.27
C LEU A 246 -19.83 13.21 -17.69
N THR A 247 -19.05 14.25 -18.07
CA THR A 247 -19.04 14.81 -19.44
C THR A 247 -18.23 13.97 -20.42
N GLY A 248 -17.43 13.03 -19.94
CA GLY A 248 -16.59 12.16 -20.78
C GLY A 248 -15.22 12.74 -21.10
N ASP A 249 -14.79 13.78 -20.39
CA ASP A 249 -13.47 14.40 -20.52
C ASP A 249 -12.37 13.69 -19.75
N LEU A 250 -12.75 12.71 -18.89
CA LEU A 250 -11.85 11.77 -18.21
C LEU A 250 -12.23 10.33 -18.54
N ASN A 251 -11.21 9.49 -18.73
CA ASN A 251 -11.35 8.04 -18.87
C ASN A 251 -11.06 7.31 -17.54
N ALA A 252 -10.31 7.93 -16.62
CA ALA A 252 -10.01 7.33 -15.31
C ALA A 252 -10.08 8.37 -14.20
N LEU A 253 -10.69 7.97 -13.07
CA LEU A 253 -10.87 8.82 -11.91
C LEU A 253 -10.89 8.01 -10.62
N ASP A 254 -10.00 8.33 -9.69
CA ASP A 254 -10.05 7.86 -8.32
C ASP A 254 -10.89 8.81 -7.48
N VAL A 255 -11.87 8.28 -6.75
CA VAL A 255 -12.82 9.08 -5.98
C VAL A 255 -13.31 8.33 -4.74
N ALA A 256 -13.54 9.05 -3.65
CA ALA A 256 -14.09 8.53 -2.40
C ALA A 256 -15.24 9.41 -1.89
N GLY A 257 -15.94 8.95 -0.85
CA GLY A 257 -16.96 9.70 -0.14
C GLY A 257 -18.21 10.03 -0.98
N GLN A 258 -18.85 11.16 -0.70
CA GLN A 258 -20.12 11.55 -1.30
C GLN A 258 -20.06 11.75 -2.82
N ASP A 259 -18.93 12.26 -3.34
CA ASP A 259 -18.74 12.47 -4.78
C ASP A 259 -18.77 11.15 -5.57
N ARG A 260 -18.39 10.02 -4.97
CA ARG A 260 -18.48 8.68 -5.56
C ARG A 260 -19.92 8.32 -5.94
N LYS A 261 -20.88 8.66 -5.07
CA LYS A 261 -22.30 8.34 -5.28
C LYS A 261 -22.87 8.92 -6.59
N ARG A 262 -22.27 10.01 -7.07
CA ARG A 262 -22.67 10.66 -8.34
C ARG A 262 -22.23 9.85 -9.57
N LEU A 263 -21.27 8.93 -9.44
CA LEU A 263 -20.81 8.07 -10.52
C LEU A 263 -21.55 6.72 -10.56
N THR A 264 -22.28 6.38 -9.50
CA THR A 264 -23.01 5.13 -9.39
C THR A 264 -24.12 5.06 -10.44
N GLY A 265 -24.27 3.90 -11.12
CA GLY A 265 -25.34 3.67 -12.09
C GLY A 265 -25.06 4.17 -13.51
N HIS A 266 -23.92 4.79 -13.79
CA HIS A 266 -23.54 5.28 -15.13
C HIS A 266 -22.94 4.19 -16.04
N GLY A 267 -22.80 2.94 -15.54
CA GLY A 267 -22.23 1.83 -16.32
C GLY A 267 -20.70 1.94 -16.51
N TYR A 268 -20.03 2.76 -15.73
CA TYR A 268 -18.57 2.84 -15.71
C TYR A 268 -17.96 1.53 -15.22
N MET A 269 -16.74 1.23 -15.68
CA MET A 269 -15.92 0.22 -15.00
C MET A 269 -15.66 0.71 -13.58
N GLU A 270 -15.82 -0.17 -12.59
CA GLU A 270 -15.46 0.12 -11.21
C GLU A 270 -14.39 -0.86 -10.75
N LEU A 271 -13.30 -0.35 -10.21
CA LEU A 271 -12.27 -1.10 -9.52
C LEU A 271 -12.22 -0.66 -8.07
N THR A 272 -11.98 -1.62 -7.19
CA THR A 272 -11.76 -1.36 -5.77
C THR A 272 -10.39 -1.87 -5.34
N SER A 273 -9.76 -1.15 -4.43
CA SER A 273 -8.53 -1.56 -3.76
C SER A 273 -8.57 -1.15 -2.29
N PRO A 274 -7.76 -1.77 -1.43
CA PRO A 274 -7.55 -1.25 -0.08
C PRO A 274 -7.08 0.21 -0.15
N GLY A 275 -7.70 1.05 0.66
CA GLY A 275 -7.32 2.46 0.83
C GLY A 275 -6.44 2.65 2.05
N GLY A 276 -6.59 3.78 2.74
CA GLY A 276 -5.82 4.08 3.95
C GLY A 276 -6.28 3.24 5.15
N PRO A 277 -5.35 2.80 6.01
CA PRO A 277 -5.68 2.20 7.30
C PRO A 277 -6.05 3.26 8.34
N LEU A 278 -6.74 2.82 9.39
CA LEU A 278 -6.83 3.51 10.66
C LEU A 278 -6.45 2.53 11.76
N ASP A 279 -5.49 2.93 12.59
CA ASP A 279 -5.00 2.16 13.73
C ASP A 279 -5.00 3.02 14.99
N LEU A 280 -5.14 2.40 16.16
CA LEU A 280 -4.92 3.07 17.44
C LEU A 280 -3.59 2.61 18.03
N PHE A 281 -2.70 3.57 18.27
CA PHE A 281 -1.40 3.37 18.90
C PHE A 281 -1.41 3.85 20.33
N PHE A 282 -0.90 3.05 21.24
CA PHE A 282 -0.84 3.39 22.67
C PHE A 282 0.54 3.92 23.05
N ASN A 283 0.61 5.03 23.75
CA ASN A 283 1.86 5.55 24.28
C ASN A 283 2.31 4.69 25.48
N GLU A 284 3.34 3.87 25.29
CA GLU A 284 3.83 2.93 26.30
C GLU A 284 4.92 3.53 27.20
N ARG A 285 5.24 4.81 27.05
CA ARG A 285 6.20 5.47 27.95
C ARG A 285 5.74 5.47 29.39
N ALA A 286 6.69 5.35 30.32
CA ALA A 286 6.41 5.43 31.75
C ALA A 286 5.63 6.72 32.09
N GLY A 287 4.59 6.57 32.92
CA GLY A 287 3.69 7.66 33.31
C GLY A 287 2.47 7.84 32.41
N HIS A 288 2.38 7.15 31.26
CA HIS A 288 1.19 7.11 30.43
C HIS A 288 0.32 5.89 30.75
N PRO A 289 -1.02 5.98 30.61
CA PRO A 289 -1.92 4.84 30.82
C PRO A 289 -1.58 3.63 29.94
N GLY A 290 -1.10 3.87 28.70
CA GLY A 290 -0.68 2.85 27.75
C GLY A 290 0.53 2.04 28.17
N ALA A 291 1.31 2.47 29.18
CA ALA A 291 2.40 1.67 29.75
C ALA A 291 1.90 0.39 30.44
N ASP A 292 0.66 0.40 30.94
CA ASP A 292 0.01 -0.77 31.52
C ASP A 292 -0.69 -1.60 30.43
N PRO A 293 -0.22 -2.83 30.10
CA PRO A 293 -0.83 -3.65 29.05
C PRO A 293 -2.29 -4.03 29.36
N GLN A 294 -2.71 -4.02 30.65
CA GLN A 294 -4.09 -4.29 31.02
C GLN A 294 -5.00 -3.10 30.64
N VAL A 295 -4.50 -1.88 30.71
CA VAL A 295 -5.23 -0.70 30.23
C VAL A 295 -5.42 -0.79 28.70
N ARG A 296 -4.37 -1.08 27.92
CA ARG A 296 -4.48 -1.24 26.48
C ARG A 296 -5.50 -2.32 26.10
N ARG A 297 -5.39 -3.48 26.76
CA ARG A 297 -6.34 -4.59 26.57
C ARG A 297 -7.77 -4.20 26.88
N ALA A 298 -8.02 -3.51 28.00
CA ALA A 298 -9.36 -3.08 28.38
C ALA A 298 -9.95 -2.06 27.41
N LEU A 299 -9.15 -1.11 26.93
CA LEU A 299 -9.58 -0.14 25.89
C LEU A 299 -9.96 -0.86 24.59
N ALA A 300 -9.17 -1.84 24.15
CA ALA A 300 -9.48 -2.65 22.99
C ALA A 300 -10.76 -3.48 23.17
N MET A 301 -10.95 -4.12 24.33
CA MET A 301 -12.16 -4.90 24.65
C MET A 301 -13.42 -4.04 24.75
N ALA A 302 -13.30 -2.79 25.18
CA ALA A 302 -14.42 -1.86 25.25
C ALA A 302 -14.79 -1.26 23.88
N THR A 303 -13.98 -1.49 22.84
CA THR A 303 -14.19 -0.94 21.50
C THR A 303 -14.98 -1.91 20.63
N ASP A 304 -16.18 -1.51 20.18
CA ASP A 304 -16.92 -2.23 19.13
C ASP A 304 -16.32 -1.90 17.76
N LEU A 305 -15.35 -2.72 17.31
CA LEU A 305 -14.68 -2.54 16.02
C LEU A 305 -15.67 -2.59 14.86
N GLY A 306 -16.71 -3.45 14.93
CA GLY A 306 -17.69 -3.56 13.85
C GLY A 306 -18.50 -2.28 13.66
N GLN A 307 -18.89 -1.61 14.75
CA GLN A 307 -19.55 -0.31 14.70
C GLN A 307 -18.57 0.81 14.32
N LEU A 308 -17.38 0.81 14.90
CA LEU A 308 -16.37 1.84 14.64
C LEU A 308 -16.00 1.87 13.15
N ILE A 309 -15.71 0.72 12.53
CA ILE A 309 -15.41 0.61 11.09
C ILE A 309 -16.53 1.26 10.27
N LYS A 310 -17.79 0.92 10.53
CA LYS A 310 -18.92 1.48 9.78
C LYS A 310 -19.00 3.01 9.87
N VAL A 311 -18.67 3.58 11.04
CA VAL A 311 -18.72 5.02 11.24
C VAL A 311 -17.55 5.70 10.57
N VAL A 312 -16.30 5.29 10.86
CA VAL A 312 -15.09 5.99 10.34
C VAL A 312 -14.93 5.84 8.83
N THR A 313 -15.53 4.81 8.21
CA THR A 313 -15.45 4.57 6.76
C THR A 313 -16.76 4.86 6.02
N GLU A 314 -17.77 5.41 6.69
CA GLU A 314 -19.13 5.61 6.12
C GLU A 314 -19.74 4.32 5.53
N GLY A 315 -19.33 3.16 6.03
CA GLY A 315 -19.73 1.84 5.55
C GLY A 315 -18.91 1.29 4.38
N ASP A 316 -17.95 2.06 3.84
CA ASP A 316 -17.13 1.69 2.68
C ASP A 316 -15.73 1.15 3.11
N GLY A 317 -15.63 0.48 4.26
CA GLY A 317 -14.37 -0.10 4.73
C GLY A 317 -14.54 -1.49 5.31
N THR A 318 -13.39 -2.10 5.59
CA THR A 318 -13.30 -3.46 6.12
C THR A 318 -12.36 -3.53 7.33
N ALA A 319 -12.48 -4.61 8.09
CA ALA A 319 -11.49 -4.95 9.11
C ALA A 319 -10.15 -5.28 8.43
N PRO A 320 -9.01 -4.83 9.00
CA PRO A 320 -7.69 -5.20 8.50
C PRO A 320 -7.46 -6.72 8.62
N THR A 321 -6.75 -7.30 7.65
CA THR A 321 -6.30 -8.70 7.74
C THR A 321 -4.89 -8.82 8.30
N ASP A 322 -4.09 -7.79 8.13
CA ASP A 322 -2.69 -7.63 8.55
C ASP A 322 -2.37 -6.13 8.58
N LEU A 323 -1.14 -5.75 8.89
CA LEU A 323 -0.71 -4.35 9.00
C LEU A 323 -0.24 -3.74 7.67
N GLU A 324 0.05 -4.55 6.64
CA GLU A 324 0.41 -4.06 5.30
C GLU A 324 -0.83 -3.86 4.45
N VAL A 325 -1.22 -2.63 4.23
CA VAL A 325 -2.44 -2.32 3.46
C VAL A 325 -2.17 -2.05 1.99
N ASN A 326 -0.97 -1.58 1.62
CA ASN A 326 -0.65 -1.26 0.23
C ASN A 326 -0.53 -2.52 -0.63
N GLN A 327 -1.15 -2.51 -1.79
CA GLN A 327 -1.20 -3.64 -2.73
C GLN A 327 -0.45 -3.30 -4.03
N PRO A 328 0.11 -4.31 -4.71
CA PRO A 328 0.29 -5.70 -4.29
C PRO A 328 1.38 -5.84 -3.23
N LYS A 329 1.24 -6.79 -2.30
CA LYS A 329 2.20 -7.03 -1.23
C LYS A 329 2.77 -8.46 -1.31
N PRO A 330 4.05 -8.67 -0.95
CA PRO A 330 4.70 -9.97 -1.08
C PRO A 330 4.26 -10.99 -0.01
N CYS A 331 3.86 -10.52 1.18
CA CYS A 331 3.36 -11.36 2.25
C CYS A 331 1.83 -11.21 2.38
N ARG A 332 1.12 -12.34 2.52
CA ARG A 332 -0.35 -12.38 2.56
C ARG A 332 -0.86 -13.35 3.63
N ILE A 333 -0.20 -13.38 4.77
CA ILE A 333 -0.58 -14.21 5.90
C ILE A 333 -1.41 -13.34 6.84
N PRO A 334 -2.70 -13.65 7.08
CA PRO A 334 -3.50 -12.88 8.02
C PRO A 334 -2.91 -12.90 9.43
N THR A 335 -2.77 -11.73 10.03
CA THR A 335 -2.19 -11.55 11.38
C THR A 335 -3.17 -10.94 12.37
N VAL A 336 -4.20 -10.24 11.91
CA VAL A 336 -5.20 -9.58 12.76
C VAL A 336 -6.32 -10.53 13.19
N PRO A 337 -6.97 -11.32 12.28
CA PRO A 337 -8.08 -12.16 12.67
C PRO A 337 -7.69 -13.19 13.74
N GLY A 338 -8.47 -13.25 14.83
CA GLY A 338 -8.27 -14.18 15.93
C GLY A 338 -7.15 -13.80 16.93
N ASN A 339 -6.44 -12.68 16.72
CA ASN A 339 -5.38 -12.22 17.61
C ASN A 339 -5.75 -10.95 18.38
N LEU A 340 -6.86 -10.30 18.05
CA LEU A 340 -7.42 -9.19 18.84
C LEU A 340 -8.27 -9.72 20.01
N PRO A 341 -8.32 -8.99 21.14
CA PRO A 341 -9.28 -9.31 22.20
C PRO A 341 -10.71 -9.14 21.69
N ALA A 342 -11.61 -10.04 22.09
CA ALA A 342 -13.03 -9.92 21.76
C ALA A 342 -13.64 -8.68 22.43
N HIS A 343 -14.61 -8.05 21.75
CA HIS A 343 -15.39 -6.98 22.36
C HIS A 343 -16.23 -7.51 23.53
N ASP A 344 -15.94 -7.02 24.73
CA ASP A 344 -16.64 -7.38 25.97
C ASP A 344 -16.41 -6.27 27.03
N VAL A 345 -17.42 -5.42 27.19
CA VAL A 345 -17.37 -4.25 28.08
C VAL A 345 -17.26 -4.66 29.57
N ASP A 346 -17.92 -5.75 29.95
CA ASP A 346 -17.89 -6.20 31.33
C ASP A 346 -16.57 -6.87 31.69
N GLN A 347 -15.99 -7.64 30.76
CA GLN A 347 -14.66 -8.17 30.94
C GLN A 347 -13.60 -7.06 30.92
N ALA A 348 -13.77 -6.00 30.11
CA ALA A 348 -12.88 -4.82 30.13
C ALA A 348 -12.84 -4.16 31.53
N LYS A 349 -13.99 -4.01 32.19
CA LYS A 349 -14.07 -3.50 33.57
C LYS A 349 -13.34 -4.43 34.56
N GLN A 350 -13.56 -5.75 34.46
CA GLN A 350 -12.89 -6.75 35.31
C GLN A 350 -11.35 -6.73 35.13
N VAL A 351 -10.87 -6.57 33.91
CA VAL A 351 -9.44 -6.45 33.62
C VAL A 351 -8.84 -5.23 34.31
N LEU A 352 -9.54 -4.08 34.28
CA LEU A 352 -9.10 -2.87 34.99
C LEU A 352 -9.15 -3.05 36.51
N ASP A 353 -10.20 -3.68 37.06
CA ASP A 353 -10.31 -3.97 38.47
C ASP A 353 -9.14 -4.86 38.96
N ALA A 354 -8.87 -5.95 38.23
CA ALA A 354 -7.75 -6.86 38.51
C ALA A 354 -6.38 -6.18 38.40
N ALA A 355 -6.24 -5.19 37.54
CA ALA A 355 -5.04 -4.37 37.42
C ALA A 355 -4.91 -3.28 38.50
N GLY A 356 -5.89 -3.17 39.41
CA GLY A 356 -5.90 -2.21 40.50
C GLY A 356 -6.44 -0.81 40.14
N TRP A 357 -7.06 -0.67 38.97
CA TRP A 357 -7.77 0.53 38.55
C TRP A 357 -9.20 0.52 39.09
N THR A 358 -9.42 1.00 40.32
CA THR A 358 -10.72 0.98 41.00
C THR A 358 -11.55 2.22 40.69
N VAL A 359 -12.87 2.07 40.64
CA VAL A 359 -13.80 3.19 40.40
C VAL A 359 -13.73 4.19 41.54
N GLY A 360 -13.37 5.42 41.24
CA GLY A 360 -13.30 6.54 42.17
C GLY A 360 -14.54 7.46 42.13
N SER A 361 -14.43 8.61 42.79
CA SER A 361 -15.47 9.64 42.74
C SER A 361 -15.71 10.14 41.32
N GLY A 362 -16.98 10.29 40.95
CA GLY A 362 -17.36 10.74 39.58
C GLY A 362 -17.27 9.64 38.53
N GLY A 363 -17.16 8.35 38.91
CA GLY A 363 -17.17 7.21 37.99
C GLY A 363 -15.86 6.97 37.26
N VAL A 364 -14.82 7.79 37.44
CA VAL A 364 -13.51 7.62 36.83
C VAL A 364 -12.64 6.71 37.69
N ARG A 365 -11.96 5.76 37.05
CA ARG A 365 -11.03 4.84 37.69
C ARG A 365 -9.74 5.52 38.14
N ALA A 366 -9.16 5.02 39.22
CA ALA A 366 -7.87 5.48 39.71
C ALA A 366 -7.02 4.32 40.25
N LYS A 367 -5.71 4.47 40.20
CA LYS A 367 -4.73 3.52 40.76
C LYS A 367 -3.63 4.31 41.46
N GLY A 368 -3.42 4.04 42.78
CA GLY A 368 -2.40 4.76 43.54
C GLY A 368 -2.60 6.29 43.57
N GLY A 369 -3.84 6.76 43.57
CA GLY A 369 -4.17 8.19 43.51
C GLY A 369 -4.14 8.83 42.11
N THR A 370 -3.66 8.14 41.10
CA THR A 370 -3.61 8.62 39.71
C THR A 370 -4.88 8.25 38.97
N ARG A 371 -5.60 9.24 38.40
CA ARG A 371 -6.80 9.02 37.57
C ARG A 371 -6.45 8.36 36.26
N LEU A 372 -7.32 7.45 35.78
CA LEU A 372 -7.21 6.85 34.46
C LEU A 372 -7.74 7.86 33.42
N ALA A 373 -6.85 8.70 32.93
CA ALA A 373 -7.16 9.73 31.94
C ALA A 373 -6.39 9.46 30.64
N VAL A 374 -7.07 9.60 29.50
CA VAL A 374 -6.54 9.35 28.16
C VAL A 374 -6.75 10.56 27.27
N LYS A 375 -5.67 11.06 26.67
CA LYS A 375 -5.71 12.06 25.58
C LYS A 375 -5.65 11.32 24.24
N LEU A 376 -6.76 11.27 23.52
CA LEU A 376 -6.88 10.68 22.19
C LEU A 376 -6.54 11.73 21.12
N LEU A 377 -5.37 11.59 20.53
CA LEU A 377 -4.85 12.44 19.47
C LEU A 377 -5.25 11.87 18.10
N TYR A 378 -5.81 12.69 17.21
CA TYR A 378 -6.23 12.26 15.88
C TYR A 378 -6.22 13.40 14.86
N VAL A 379 -6.28 13.06 13.58
CA VAL A 379 -6.44 14.03 12.48
C VAL A 379 -7.90 14.43 12.39
N SER A 380 -8.22 15.69 12.67
CA SER A 380 -9.59 16.23 12.62
C SER A 380 -9.91 16.85 11.27
N GLY A 381 -11.21 16.96 10.99
CA GLY A 381 -11.74 17.62 9.78
C GLY A 381 -12.43 16.67 8.80
N THR A 382 -12.42 15.37 9.08
CA THR A 382 -13.23 14.36 8.40
C THR A 382 -14.41 14.02 9.31
N PRO A 383 -15.67 14.38 9.00
CA PRO A 383 -16.80 14.21 9.92
C PRO A 383 -17.00 12.77 10.41
N SER A 384 -16.74 11.77 9.57
CA SER A 384 -16.86 10.36 9.95
C SER A 384 -15.76 9.91 10.92
N GLU A 385 -14.53 10.39 10.75
CA GLU A 385 -13.44 10.13 11.69
C GLU A 385 -13.69 10.84 13.02
N ASP A 386 -14.09 12.12 12.99
CA ASP A 386 -14.46 12.89 14.20
C ASP A 386 -15.55 12.14 15.00
N ALA A 387 -16.61 11.65 14.32
CA ALA A 387 -17.68 10.87 14.96
C ALA A 387 -17.16 9.53 15.54
N GLY A 388 -16.23 8.86 14.88
CA GLY A 388 -15.58 7.65 15.38
C GLY A 388 -14.79 7.89 16.66
N MET A 389 -14.09 9.02 16.77
CA MET A 389 -13.35 9.38 17.98
C MET A 389 -14.29 9.70 19.13
N GLU A 390 -15.46 10.28 18.86
CA GLU A 390 -16.51 10.49 19.86
C GLU A 390 -17.07 9.16 20.39
N LEU A 391 -17.31 8.18 19.51
CA LEU A 391 -17.71 6.83 19.94
C LEU A 391 -16.65 6.18 20.85
N LEU A 392 -15.38 6.25 20.50
CA LEU A 392 -14.28 5.74 21.34
C LEU A 392 -14.29 6.41 22.72
N ARG A 393 -14.43 7.74 22.77
CA ARG A 393 -14.56 8.46 24.02
C ARG A 393 -15.70 7.93 24.88
N ASP A 394 -16.88 7.74 24.30
CA ASP A 394 -18.08 7.36 25.05
C ASP A 394 -17.99 5.91 25.54
N TRP A 395 -17.47 4.98 24.74
CA TRP A 395 -17.23 3.59 25.16
C TRP A 395 -16.18 3.49 26.27
N TRP A 396 -15.07 4.23 26.17
CA TRP A 396 -14.04 4.20 27.19
C TRP A 396 -14.48 4.90 28.47
N LYS A 397 -15.32 5.93 28.37
CA LYS A 397 -15.99 6.51 29.55
C LYS A 397 -16.89 5.51 30.26
N ALA A 398 -17.60 4.63 29.53
CA ALA A 398 -18.46 3.61 30.11
C ALA A 398 -17.71 2.55 30.94
N ILE A 399 -16.41 2.40 30.75
CA ILE A 399 -15.53 1.55 31.57
C ILE A 399 -14.74 2.33 32.63
N GLY A 400 -15.01 3.63 32.80
CA GLY A 400 -14.41 4.48 33.83
C GLY A 400 -13.13 5.20 33.43
N VAL A 401 -12.89 5.43 32.13
CA VAL A 401 -11.75 6.20 31.62
C VAL A 401 -12.17 7.66 31.37
N ASP A 402 -11.37 8.62 31.83
CA ASP A 402 -11.57 10.03 31.52
C ASP A 402 -10.89 10.37 30.17
N VAL A 403 -11.68 10.59 29.11
CA VAL A 403 -11.16 10.75 27.76
C VAL A 403 -11.26 12.19 27.27
N THR A 404 -10.14 12.75 26.86
CA THR A 404 -10.06 14.06 26.18
C THR A 404 -9.69 13.85 24.71
N LEU A 405 -10.55 14.33 23.80
CA LEU A 405 -10.27 14.32 22.36
C LEU A 405 -9.36 15.49 21.99
N LYS A 406 -8.34 15.22 21.19
CA LYS A 406 -7.39 16.21 20.65
C LYS A 406 -7.32 16.08 19.13
N GLY A 407 -8.30 16.63 18.44
CA GLY A 407 -8.33 16.72 16.98
C GLY A 407 -7.45 17.87 16.49
N VAL A 408 -6.48 17.60 15.60
CA VAL A 408 -5.56 18.59 15.03
C VAL A 408 -5.25 18.24 13.56
N SER A 409 -4.51 19.09 12.84
CA SER A 409 -4.07 18.79 11.47
C SER A 409 -3.09 17.59 11.42
N ALA A 410 -3.00 16.91 10.27
CA ALA A 410 -2.09 15.79 10.07
C ALA A 410 -0.63 16.12 10.40
N ASN A 411 -0.16 17.31 10.01
CA ASN A 411 1.19 17.78 10.35
C ASN A 411 1.39 17.92 11.87
N ALA A 412 0.39 18.45 12.59
CA ALA A 412 0.45 18.60 14.04
C ALA A 412 0.39 17.24 14.76
N VAL A 413 -0.38 16.26 14.24
CA VAL A 413 -0.35 14.87 14.72
C VAL A 413 1.08 14.33 14.59
N SER A 414 1.68 14.36 13.40
CA SER A 414 3.04 13.87 13.16
C SER A 414 4.05 14.54 14.09
N GLN A 415 4.04 15.87 14.18
CA GLN A 415 4.94 16.60 15.08
C GLN A 415 4.77 16.18 16.54
N THR A 416 3.53 15.94 16.99
CA THR A 416 3.25 15.53 18.37
C THR A 416 3.75 14.10 18.64
N LEU A 417 3.50 13.16 17.73
CA LEU A 417 3.90 11.77 17.88
C LEU A 417 5.42 11.59 17.91
N PHE A 418 6.13 12.26 17.01
CA PHE A 418 7.59 12.15 16.90
C PHE A 418 8.36 13.12 17.83
N SER A 419 7.66 13.81 18.76
CA SER A 419 8.28 14.56 19.85
C SER A 419 8.70 13.63 21.01
N ASN A 420 8.94 14.21 22.19
CA ASN A 420 9.30 13.49 23.41
C ASN A 420 8.18 12.66 24.07
N GLY A 421 7.08 12.38 23.34
CA GLY A 421 5.94 11.58 23.81
C GLY A 421 4.90 12.34 24.63
N GLY A 422 5.11 13.64 24.89
CA GLY A 422 4.13 14.47 25.61
C GLY A 422 2.90 14.83 24.78
N GLY A 423 1.76 15.02 25.45
CA GLY A 423 0.56 15.59 24.85
C GLY A 423 -0.40 14.61 24.20
N TRP A 424 -0.16 13.29 24.29
CA TRP A 424 -1.03 12.23 23.81
C TRP A 424 -0.84 10.93 24.59
N ASP A 425 -1.88 10.10 24.71
CA ASP A 425 -1.87 8.79 25.33
C ASP A 425 -2.29 7.69 24.36
N VAL A 426 -3.23 8.00 23.46
CA VAL A 426 -3.60 7.16 22.30
C VAL A 426 -3.55 8.02 21.04
N GLY A 427 -2.91 7.54 19.98
CA GLY A 427 -2.89 8.17 18.67
C GLY A 427 -3.75 7.38 17.69
N ALA A 428 -4.68 8.04 16.99
CA ALA A 428 -5.49 7.45 15.93
C ALA A 428 -4.99 7.97 14.58
N LEU A 429 -4.33 7.10 13.82
CA LEU A 429 -3.80 7.40 12.47
C LEU A 429 -3.51 6.09 11.72
N GLY A 430 -3.25 6.17 10.43
CA GLY A 430 -2.86 5.02 9.61
C GLY A 430 -1.41 5.10 9.14
N ILE A 431 -0.76 3.94 9.07
CA ILE A 431 0.57 3.78 8.47
C ILE A 431 0.45 2.82 7.28
N GLY A 432 0.43 3.37 6.07
CA GLY A 432 0.31 2.57 4.85
C GLY A 432 1.67 2.06 4.38
N VAL A 433 1.89 0.74 4.46
CA VAL A 433 3.12 0.07 4.02
C VAL A 433 2.81 -1.13 3.13
N SER A 434 3.81 -1.55 2.33
CA SER A 434 3.76 -2.76 1.50
C SER A 434 4.58 -3.92 2.08
N TYR A 435 5.52 -3.63 2.99
CA TYR A 435 6.41 -4.60 3.59
C TYR A 435 6.39 -4.47 5.11
N PRO A 436 6.29 -5.58 5.86
CA PRO A 436 6.33 -5.54 7.33
C PRO A 436 7.64 -4.96 7.88
N SER A 437 8.74 -5.07 7.12
CA SER A 437 10.02 -4.46 7.51
C SER A 437 9.99 -2.93 7.59
N GLN A 438 9.06 -2.27 6.90
CA GLN A 438 8.89 -0.81 6.95
C GLN A 438 8.27 -0.34 8.27
N LEU A 439 7.58 -1.24 8.99
CA LEU A 439 6.96 -0.95 10.29
C LEU A 439 7.95 -1.03 11.45
N VAL A 440 9.11 -1.70 11.26
CA VAL A 440 10.05 -1.99 12.36
C VAL A 440 10.52 -0.71 13.07
N GLY A 441 10.85 0.34 12.32
CA GLY A 441 11.30 1.60 12.90
C GLY A 441 10.24 2.29 13.77
N PHE A 442 8.96 2.04 13.52
CA PHE A 442 7.84 2.63 14.28
C PHE A 442 7.50 1.84 15.55
N PHE A 443 7.90 0.56 15.65
CA PHE A 443 7.51 -0.35 16.72
C PHE A 443 8.68 -0.99 17.46
N SER A 444 9.92 -0.64 17.11
CA SER A 444 11.14 -1.17 17.70
C SER A 444 12.30 -0.18 17.56
N GLY A 445 13.24 -0.25 18.49
CA GLY A 445 14.43 0.61 18.49
C GLY A 445 14.30 1.83 19.40
N PRO A 446 15.09 2.89 19.15
CA PRO A 446 15.03 4.08 19.99
C PRO A 446 13.69 4.80 19.86
N ALA A 447 13.09 5.14 21.01
CA ALA A 447 11.86 5.93 21.03
C ALA A 447 12.10 7.34 20.46
N ALA A 448 11.05 7.93 19.85
CA ALA A 448 11.09 9.33 19.41
C ALA A 448 11.40 10.28 20.58
N PRO A 449 12.17 11.38 20.36
CA PRO A 449 12.71 11.85 19.09
C PRO A 449 14.08 11.26 18.70
N ALA A 450 14.66 10.35 19.50
CA ALA A 450 15.96 9.75 19.22
C ALA A 450 15.89 8.70 18.09
N GLY A 451 14.71 8.14 17.84
CA GLY A 451 14.38 7.22 16.76
C GLY A 451 12.97 7.48 16.24
N GLN A 452 12.38 6.46 15.59
CA GLN A 452 11.03 6.55 14.99
C GLN A 452 9.94 5.83 15.81
N ASP A 453 10.31 5.08 16.85
CA ASP A 453 9.35 4.39 17.72
C ASP A 453 8.58 5.42 18.56
N PHE A 454 7.52 5.99 17.96
CA PHE A 454 6.72 7.02 18.61
C PHE A 454 5.83 6.47 19.73
N PRO A 455 5.31 5.21 19.70
CA PRO A 455 4.61 4.62 20.84
C PRO A 455 5.54 4.21 21.98
N ALA A 456 6.84 4.11 21.72
CA ALA A 456 7.84 3.57 22.65
C ALA A 456 7.54 2.13 23.11
N ILE A 457 7.22 1.27 22.13
CA ILE A 457 6.83 -0.13 22.38
C ILE A 457 8.01 -0.91 22.98
N GLN A 458 7.71 -1.68 24.02
CA GLN A 458 8.69 -2.55 24.67
C GLN A 458 8.24 -4.03 24.56
N ASN A 459 8.35 -4.59 23.35
CA ASN A 459 7.96 -5.95 23.02
C ASN A 459 9.18 -6.79 22.62
N ALA A 460 9.81 -7.45 23.59
CA ALA A 460 11.01 -8.27 23.36
C ALA A 460 10.75 -9.45 22.39
N ASP A 461 9.53 -9.97 22.32
CA ASP A 461 9.17 -10.99 21.33
C ASP A 461 9.13 -10.42 19.92
N TYR A 462 8.55 -9.24 19.73
CA TYR A 462 8.61 -8.54 18.47
C TYR A 462 10.05 -8.28 18.02
N ASP A 463 10.88 -7.70 18.90
CA ASP A 463 12.28 -7.41 18.62
C ASP A 463 13.10 -8.64 18.21
N ARG A 464 12.84 -9.78 18.87
CA ARG A 464 13.47 -11.06 18.54
C ARG A 464 13.01 -11.58 17.18
N LEU A 465 11.69 -11.52 16.92
CA LEU A 465 11.07 -12.05 15.71
C LEU A 465 11.45 -11.23 14.47
N VAL A 466 11.52 -9.89 14.55
CA VAL A 466 11.95 -9.05 13.44
C VAL A 466 13.40 -9.31 13.04
N LYS A 467 14.29 -9.60 14.01
CA LYS A 467 15.69 -9.99 13.72
C LYS A 467 15.75 -11.32 12.96
N GLN A 468 14.94 -12.29 13.36
CA GLN A 468 14.85 -13.58 12.68
C GLN A 468 14.29 -13.41 11.25
N ALA A 469 13.16 -12.71 11.13
CA ALA A 469 12.51 -12.43 9.87
C ALA A 469 13.43 -11.70 8.89
N GLY A 470 14.16 -10.68 9.34
CA GLY A 470 15.10 -9.92 8.52
C GLY A 470 16.22 -10.76 7.90
N SER A 471 16.56 -11.91 8.51
CA SER A 471 17.59 -12.84 8.02
C SER A 471 17.06 -13.94 7.11
N ALA A 472 15.75 -14.09 6.99
CA ALA A 472 15.11 -15.06 6.12
C ALA A 472 14.79 -14.46 4.74
N ALA A 473 14.38 -15.30 3.79
CA ALA A 473 13.94 -14.87 2.46
C ALA A 473 12.69 -15.65 2.00
N GLY A 474 11.95 -15.09 1.03
CA GLY A 474 10.79 -15.73 0.43
C GLY A 474 9.67 -16.06 1.43
N GLN A 475 9.03 -17.22 1.27
CA GLN A 475 7.88 -17.64 2.10
C GLN A 475 8.23 -17.80 3.59
N GLU A 476 9.48 -18.20 3.90
CA GLU A 476 9.92 -18.30 5.29
C GLU A 476 9.96 -16.93 5.96
N ALA A 477 10.49 -15.92 5.27
CA ALA A 477 10.44 -14.54 5.76
C ALA A 477 9.00 -14.11 6.06
N CYS A 478 8.05 -14.36 5.15
CA CYS A 478 6.65 -13.99 5.38
C CYS A 478 6.04 -14.67 6.61
N ARG A 479 6.36 -15.95 6.89
CA ARG A 479 5.89 -16.62 8.12
C ARG A 479 6.45 -15.97 9.38
N GLN A 480 7.72 -15.62 9.37
CA GLN A 480 8.39 -15.01 10.52
C GLN A 480 7.92 -13.56 10.75
N TRP A 481 7.71 -12.79 9.67
CA TRP A 481 7.12 -11.46 9.75
C TRP A 481 5.69 -11.51 10.29
N ALA A 482 4.86 -12.45 9.83
CA ALA A 482 3.52 -12.64 10.37
C ALA A 482 3.54 -12.98 11.88
N ALA A 483 4.50 -13.78 12.34
CA ALA A 483 4.67 -14.05 13.77
C ALA A 483 5.07 -12.79 14.56
N ALA A 484 5.90 -11.91 13.98
CA ALA A 484 6.25 -10.63 14.59
C ALA A 484 5.03 -9.72 14.75
N GLU A 485 4.23 -9.54 13.70
CA GLU A 485 2.99 -8.74 13.78
C GLU A 485 2.01 -9.31 14.82
N GLN A 486 1.83 -10.64 14.83
CA GLN A 486 0.97 -11.27 15.83
C GLN A 486 1.45 -11.01 17.26
N ALA A 487 2.76 -10.85 17.50
CA ALA A 487 3.29 -10.51 18.82
C ALA A 487 2.85 -9.11 19.28
N LEU A 488 2.81 -8.12 18.36
CA LEU A 488 2.28 -6.78 18.64
C LEU A 488 0.78 -6.82 18.94
N ILE A 489 0.01 -7.49 18.06
CA ILE A 489 -1.45 -7.51 18.13
C ILE A 489 -1.95 -8.23 19.39
N LYS A 490 -1.40 -9.41 19.69
CA LYS A 490 -1.77 -10.21 20.89
C LYS A 490 -1.51 -9.48 22.20
N ARG A 491 -0.46 -8.67 22.24
CA ARG A 491 -0.10 -7.85 23.40
C ARG A 491 -0.88 -6.54 23.44
N THR A 492 -1.64 -6.24 22.37
CA THR A 492 -2.38 -4.97 22.20
C THR A 492 -1.43 -3.77 22.26
N ASP A 493 -0.27 -3.86 21.61
CA ASP A 493 0.66 -2.72 21.45
C ASP A 493 0.10 -1.69 20.46
N LEU A 494 -0.77 -2.16 19.54
CA LEU A 494 -1.64 -1.36 18.71
C LEU A 494 -2.97 -2.07 18.50
N LEU A 495 -3.99 -1.33 18.08
CA LEU A 495 -5.30 -1.86 17.69
C LEU A 495 -5.60 -1.47 16.24
N PRO A 496 -5.44 -2.39 15.27
CA PRO A 496 -5.88 -2.17 13.90
C PRO A 496 -7.41 -2.03 13.86
N VAL A 497 -7.90 -0.92 13.29
CA VAL A 497 -9.33 -0.57 13.29
C VAL A 497 -9.96 -0.85 11.95
N SER A 498 -9.50 -0.19 10.89
CA SER A 498 -10.14 -0.26 9.57
C SER A 498 -9.17 -0.08 8.42
N VAL A 499 -9.58 -0.58 7.27
CA VAL A 499 -9.01 -0.21 5.97
C VAL A 499 -10.16 0.33 5.13
N THR A 500 -10.02 1.56 4.64
CA THR A 500 -11.01 2.16 3.72
C THR A 500 -10.96 1.46 2.37
N THR A 501 -12.01 1.61 1.56
CA THR A 501 -12.02 1.15 0.17
C THR A 501 -11.72 2.34 -0.74
N ALA A 502 -10.68 2.23 -1.56
CA ALA A 502 -10.42 3.15 -2.65
C ALA A 502 -11.17 2.69 -3.90
N TYR A 503 -11.80 3.62 -4.60
CA TYR A 503 -12.59 3.37 -5.81
C TYR A 503 -11.98 4.08 -7.00
N SER A 504 -11.88 3.36 -8.12
CA SER A 504 -11.47 3.90 -9.40
C SER A 504 -12.52 3.59 -10.47
N TYR A 505 -12.89 4.59 -11.24
CA TYR A 505 -13.89 4.49 -12.29
C TYR A 505 -13.24 4.63 -13.67
N GLY A 506 -13.64 3.75 -14.61
CA GLY A 506 -13.22 3.79 -16.01
C GLY A 506 -14.39 4.14 -16.93
N ASN A 507 -14.24 5.21 -17.73
CA ASN A 507 -15.20 5.64 -18.74
C ASN A 507 -14.61 5.48 -20.14
N LYS A 508 -15.26 4.69 -21.00
CA LYS A 508 -14.77 4.34 -22.35
C LYS A 508 -13.35 3.77 -22.38
N ALA A 509 -12.90 3.23 -21.25
CA ALA A 509 -11.62 2.56 -21.10
C ALA A 509 -11.71 1.48 -20.03
N ARG A 510 -10.80 0.49 -20.13
CA ARG A 510 -10.55 -0.53 -19.11
C ARG A 510 -9.08 -0.55 -18.77
N TYR A 511 -8.76 -0.81 -17.52
CA TYR A 511 -7.40 -0.95 -17.01
C TYR A 511 -7.42 -1.76 -15.72
N VAL A 512 -6.25 -2.14 -15.22
CA VAL A 512 -6.06 -2.70 -13.88
C VAL A 512 -5.06 -1.87 -13.11
N TYR A 513 -5.07 -2.00 -11.79
CA TYR A 513 -4.02 -1.43 -10.94
C TYR A 513 -2.82 -2.39 -10.87
N GLY A 514 -1.63 -1.82 -11.01
CA GLY A 514 -0.36 -2.42 -10.68
C GLY A 514 0.18 -1.89 -9.35
N VAL A 515 1.49 -1.92 -9.19
CA VAL A 515 2.17 -1.55 -7.95
C VAL A 515 2.11 -0.06 -7.61
N ASN A 516 2.01 0.81 -8.61
CA ASN A 516 2.10 2.26 -8.46
C ASN A 516 0.89 3.00 -9.08
N GLY A 517 -0.26 2.36 -9.18
CA GLY A 517 -1.45 2.94 -9.78
C GLY A 517 -1.90 2.18 -11.04
N ILE A 518 -2.45 2.87 -12.02
CA ILE A 518 -2.89 2.26 -13.28
C ILE A 518 -1.70 1.56 -13.96
N GLU A 519 -1.81 0.24 -14.20
CA GLU A 519 -0.80 -0.52 -14.94
C GLU A 519 -0.78 -0.06 -16.42
N PRO A 520 0.30 0.59 -16.88
CA PRO A 520 0.30 1.26 -18.18
C PRO A 520 -0.02 0.33 -19.36
N THR A 521 0.51 -0.91 -19.32
CA THR A 521 0.32 -1.90 -20.40
C THR A 521 -1.06 -2.54 -20.39
N SER A 522 -1.86 -2.31 -19.34
CA SER A 522 -3.21 -2.86 -19.19
C SER A 522 -4.31 -2.00 -19.84
N ILE A 523 -4.02 -0.75 -20.18
CA ILE A 523 -5.02 0.20 -20.67
C ILE A 523 -5.59 -0.29 -22.01
N ARG A 524 -6.93 -0.29 -22.10
CA ARG A 524 -7.67 -0.62 -23.33
C ARG A 524 -8.77 0.42 -23.55
N MET A 525 -8.72 1.11 -24.68
CA MET A 525 -9.77 2.01 -25.11
C MET A 525 -10.97 1.23 -25.63
N LEU A 526 -12.17 1.74 -25.37
CA LEU A 526 -13.44 1.13 -25.81
C LEU A 526 -14.11 2.03 -26.85
N ALA A 527 -14.69 1.43 -27.88
CA ALA A 527 -15.58 2.13 -28.78
C ALA A 527 -16.79 2.64 -28.02
N GLY A 528 -17.14 3.92 -28.23
CA GLY A 528 -18.28 4.57 -27.61
C GLY A 528 -19.62 4.03 -28.07
#